data_74d33a745423b8b65c9c0c9f88c0082d
#
_entry.id   74d33a745423b8b65c9c0c9f88c0082d
#
_cell.length_a   1.000
_cell.length_b   1.000
_cell.length_c   1.000
_cell.angle_alpha   90.00
_cell.angle_beta   90.00
_cell.angle_gamma   90.00
#
_symmetry.space_group_name_H-M   'P 1'
#
loop_
_entity.id
_entity.type
_entity.pdbx_description
1 polymer ?
#
loop_
_entity_poly.entity_id
_entity_poly.type
_entity_poly.pdbx_seq_one_letter_code
_entity_poly.pdbx_strand_id
1 'polypeptide(L)'
;FIASLKEFLTKTDEQGMFFAFNENPYSWGGLQIPAHVMVMEALELVSGDSSTVEEMKLWLLKQKQTQAWDSPVTTADAVYALLQGGTNLLESQGDVRIVIANEVLETLSPAKTTVPGLGYIKKTFTDKKVVDARKVTVEKRDAGIAWGAVYAQYQEDMSQVKQQGGELNVDKKLYVERLVNNVRQLQPVTAGTELAVGDKVVSRLTIRLDRPMDFIQLKDQRAACFEPMETLSGYRWNNGFGYYVDIKDASTNFFFDGLGKGCLLYTSPSPR
;
A
#
# COMPACT_ATOMS: atom_id res chain seq x y z
N PHE A 1 19.68 29.24 8.15
CA PHE A 1 19.04 28.55 7.01
C PHE A 1 18.75 27.09 7.36
N ILE A 2 19.74 26.24 7.67
CA ILE A 2 19.53 24.80 8.00
C ILE A 2 18.56 24.64 9.19
N ALA A 3 18.72 25.42 10.26
CA ALA A 3 17.81 25.38 11.40
C ALA A 3 16.34 25.67 10.99
N SER A 4 16.15 26.69 10.15
CA SER A 4 14.82 27.03 9.64
C SER A 4 14.22 25.92 8.76
N LEU A 5 15.04 25.23 7.95
CA LEU A 5 14.56 24.07 7.18
C LEU A 5 14.09 22.95 8.09
N LYS A 6 14.83 22.66 9.16
CA LYS A 6 14.48 21.59 10.11
C LYS A 6 13.19 21.87 10.90
N GLU A 7 12.83 23.13 11.14
CA GLU A 7 11.59 23.52 11.82
C GLU A 7 10.33 23.05 11.06
N PHE A 8 10.41 22.91 9.74
CA PHE A 8 9.30 22.47 8.90
C PHE A 8 9.26 20.97 8.65
N LEU A 9 10.27 20.22 9.13
CA LEU A 9 10.27 18.76 9.01
C LEU A 9 9.32 18.16 10.04
N THR A 10 8.44 17.30 9.56
CA THR A 10 7.58 16.45 10.38
C THR A 10 8.21 15.07 10.47
N LYS A 11 8.24 14.47 11.64
CA LYS A 11 8.72 13.10 11.87
C LYS A 11 7.57 12.19 12.27
N THR A 12 7.48 11.04 11.63
CA THR A 12 6.64 9.92 12.06
C THR A 12 7.45 8.62 12.03
N ASP A 13 7.12 7.68 12.93
CA ASP A 13 7.82 6.38 12.98
C ASP A 13 7.62 5.56 11.71
N GLU A 14 6.49 5.74 11.02
CA GLU A 14 6.17 5.00 9.81
C GLU A 14 6.79 5.59 8.55
N GLN A 15 6.88 6.92 8.45
CA GLN A 15 7.29 7.61 7.24
C GLN A 15 8.68 8.26 7.33
N GLY A 16 9.31 8.26 8.50
CA GLY A 16 10.54 9.01 8.71
C GLY A 16 10.30 10.52 8.76
N MET A 17 11.23 11.32 8.24
CA MET A 17 11.14 12.78 8.21
C MET A 17 10.75 13.30 6.83
N PHE A 18 9.80 14.24 6.80
CA PHE A 18 9.30 14.85 5.57
C PHE A 18 8.69 16.22 5.82
N PHE A 19 8.45 16.96 4.73
CA PHE A 19 7.69 18.20 4.78
C PHE A 19 6.21 17.91 4.56
N ALA A 20 5.38 18.25 5.55
CA ALA A 20 3.92 18.18 5.43
C ALA A 20 3.42 19.39 4.63
N PHE A 21 3.63 19.39 3.31
CA PHE A 21 3.07 20.41 2.44
C PHE A 21 1.55 20.27 2.34
N ASN A 22 0.85 21.40 2.30
CA ASN A 22 -0.53 21.41 1.84
C ASN A 22 -0.52 21.00 0.37
N GLU A 23 -1.02 19.80 0.11
CA GLU A 23 -1.17 19.27 -1.24
C GLU A 23 -2.24 20.10 -1.95
N ASN A 24 -1.81 21.10 -2.71
CA ASN A 24 -2.67 21.74 -3.68
C ASN A 24 -2.46 21.06 -5.04
N PRO A 25 -3.34 20.13 -5.45
CA PRO A 25 -3.18 19.38 -6.69
C PRO A 25 -3.23 20.26 -7.95
N TYR A 26 -3.65 21.50 -7.81
CA TYR A 26 -3.73 22.48 -8.90
C TYR A 26 -2.56 23.47 -8.92
N SER A 27 -1.60 23.32 -8.02
CA SER A 27 -0.41 24.17 -8.00
C SER A 27 0.63 23.63 -8.98
N TRP A 28 1.07 24.46 -9.91
CA TRP A 28 2.23 24.21 -10.78
C TRP A 28 3.53 23.98 -9.98
N GLY A 29 3.48 24.18 -8.68
CA GLY A 29 4.58 23.99 -7.73
C GLY A 29 4.51 22.68 -6.93
N GLY A 30 3.72 21.70 -7.34
CA GLY A 30 3.66 20.37 -6.72
C GLY A 30 4.94 19.56 -6.91
N LEU A 31 6.09 20.19 -6.66
CA LEU A 31 7.43 19.60 -6.76
C LEU A 31 7.84 19.00 -5.41
N GLN A 32 6.96 18.19 -4.80
CA GLN A 32 7.19 17.63 -3.47
C GLN A 32 8.46 16.79 -3.44
N ILE A 33 8.63 15.87 -4.38
CA ILE A 33 9.82 15.01 -4.47
C ILE A 33 11.08 15.81 -4.79
N PRO A 34 11.14 16.66 -5.83
CA PRO A 34 12.30 17.50 -6.10
C PRO A 34 12.68 18.41 -4.93
N ALA A 35 11.71 19.04 -4.27
CA ALA A 35 11.98 19.88 -3.11
C ALA A 35 12.56 19.08 -1.94
N HIS A 36 12.03 17.88 -1.69
CA HIS A 36 12.54 16.98 -0.67
C HIS A 36 13.99 16.56 -0.96
N VAL A 37 14.29 16.17 -2.19
CA VAL A 37 15.64 15.81 -2.65
C VAL A 37 16.61 16.98 -2.49
N MET A 38 16.25 18.18 -2.91
CA MET A 38 17.08 19.38 -2.76
C MET A 38 17.43 19.66 -1.28
N VAL A 39 16.48 19.46 -0.37
CA VAL A 39 16.74 19.63 1.06
C VAL A 39 17.65 18.54 1.60
N MET A 40 17.47 17.29 1.16
CA MET A 40 18.41 16.19 1.52
C MET A 40 19.83 16.53 1.13
N GLU A 41 20.07 16.98 -0.10
CA GLU A 41 21.37 17.41 -0.59
C GLU A 41 21.93 18.60 0.21
N ALA A 42 21.10 19.60 0.50
CA ALA A 42 21.51 20.75 1.30
C ALA A 42 21.92 20.36 2.72
N LEU A 43 21.20 19.45 3.37
CA LEU A 43 21.52 18.94 4.70
C LEU A 43 22.83 18.15 4.69
N GLU A 44 23.04 17.32 3.70
CA GLU A 44 24.30 16.54 3.57
C GLU A 44 25.49 17.44 3.31
N LEU A 45 25.42 18.32 2.31
CA LEU A 45 26.54 19.16 1.88
C LEU A 45 26.89 20.27 2.86
N VAL A 46 25.90 20.88 3.52
CA VAL A 46 26.12 22.06 4.36
C VAL A 46 26.29 21.70 5.84
N SER A 47 25.54 20.72 6.34
CA SER A 47 25.56 20.36 7.76
C SER A 47 26.15 18.99 8.07
N GLY A 48 26.35 18.13 7.07
CA GLY A 48 26.79 16.75 7.27
C GLY A 48 25.80 15.93 8.14
N ASP A 49 24.52 16.29 8.15
CA ASP A 49 23.50 15.66 9.00
C ASP A 49 22.96 14.40 8.36
N SER A 50 23.78 13.38 8.29
CA SER A 50 23.42 12.08 7.71
C SER A 50 22.24 11.41 8.44
N SER A 51 22.05 11.70 9.74
CA SER A 51 20.92 11.12 10.50
C SER A 51 19.58 11.61 10.01
N THR A 52 19.44 12.92 9.79
CA THR A 52 18.20 13.50 9.23
C THR A 52 18.00 13.03 7.78
N VAL A 53 19.06 12.94 7.00
CA VAL A 53 19.01 12.47 5.61
C VAL A 53 18.52 11.02 5.54
N GLU A 54 18.95 10.12 6.43
CA GLU A 54 18.47 8.74 6.47
C GLU A 54 16.94 8.67 6.75
N GLU A 55 16.45 9.47 7.67
CA GLU A 55 15.01 9.56 7.95
C GLU A 55 14.23 10.13 6.74
N MET A 56 14.81 11.06 6.00
CA MET A 56 14.22 11.60 4.79
C MET A 56 14.24 10.60 3.63
N LYS A 57 15.27 9.75 3.51
CA LYS A 57 15.31 8.63 2.56
C LYS A 57 14.17 7.65 2.80
N LEU A 58 13.85 7.36 4.08
CA LEU A 58 12.76 6.47 4.42
C LEU A 58 11.43 6.98 3.85
N TRP A 59 11.15 8.28 3.99
CA TRP A 59 9.96 8.89 3.40
C TRP A 59 9.94 8.75 1.87
N LEU A 60 11.05 9.03 1.20
CA LEU A 60 11.16 8.93 -0.26
C LEU A 60 10.87 7.51 -0.77
N LEU A 61 11.38 6.49 -0.08
CA LEU A 61 11.09 5.09 -0.39
C LEU A 61 9.62 4.74 -0.14
N LYS A 62 9.02 5.25 0.94
CA LYS A 62 7.60 5.03 1.25
C LYS A 62 6.69 5.67 0.21
N GLN A 63 7.01 6.84 -0.30
CA GLN A 63 6.27 7.45 -1.41
C GLN A 63 6.26 6.52 -2.63
N LYS A 64 7.40 5.95 -3.01
CA LYS A 64 7.49 5.04 -4.15
C LYS A 64 6.66 3.77 -3.99
N GLN A 65 6.41 3.31 -2.76
CA GLN A 65 5.57 2.14 -2.51
C GLN A 65 4.09 2.36 -2.83
N THR A 66 3.62 3.60 -2.70
CA THR A 66 2.19 3.95 -2.83
C THR A 66 1.87 4.85 -4.01
N GLN A 67 2.88 5.46 -4.64
CA GLN A 67 2.71 6.43 -5.71
C GLN A 67 3.70 6.21 -6.86
N ALA A 68 3.30 6.61 -8.06
CA ALA A 68 4.24 6.83 -9.15
C ALA A 68 4.93 8.17 -8.95
N TRP A 69 6.24 8.25 -9.26
CA TRP A 69 6.92 9.55 -9.29
C TRP A 69 6.58 10.29 -10.59
N ASP A 70 6.32 11.60 -10.48
CA ASP A 70 5.65 12.41 -11.49
C ASP A 70 6.33 12.43 -12.88
N SER A 71 7.65 12.25 -12.92
CA SER A 71 8.40 12.32 -14.17
C SER A 71 9.68 11.47 -14.15
N PRO A 72 10.25 11.15 -15.31
CA PRO A 72 11.57 10.52 -15.39
C PRO A 72 12.68 11.33 -14.71
N VAL A 73 12.62 12.67 -14.77
CA VAL A 73 13.58 13.56 -14.10
C VAL A 73 13.47 13.42 -12.59
N THR A 74 12.26 13.56 -12.04
CA THR A 74 11.99 13.35 -10.62
C THR A 74 12.45 11.97 -10.16
N THR A 75 12.25 10.94 -10.99
CA THR A 75 12.72 9.58 -10.71
C THR A 75 14.25 9.52 -10.64
N ALA A 76 14.95 10.14 -11.57
CA ALA A 76 16.41 10.18 -11.59
C ALA A 76 16.97 10.91 -10.37
N ASP A 77 16.41 12.07 -10.03
CA ASP A 77 16.83 12.86 -8.85
C ASP A 77 16.59 12.09 -7.55
N ALA A 78 15.45 11.43 -7.41
CA ALA A 78 15.14 10.62 -6.24
C ALA A 78 16.07 9.41 -6.10
N VAL A 79 16.34 8.70 -7.18
CA VAL A 79 17.30 7.58 -7.19
C VAL A 79 18.70 8.06 -6.85
N TYR A 80 19.12 9.18 -7.42
CA TYR A 80 20.41 9.79 -7.11
C TYR A 80 20.54 10.14 -5.62
N ALA A 81 19.54 10.81 -5.06
CA ALA A 81 19.51 11.16 -3.64
C ALA A 81 19.53 9.93 -2.71
N LEU A 82 18.86 8.86 -3.08
CA LEU A 82 18.88 7.60 -2.34
C LEU A 82 20.27 6.95 -2.32
N LEU A 83 21.02 7.09 -3.40
CA LEU A 83 22.34 6.46 -3.55
C LEU A 83 23.49 7.30 -3.00
N GLN A 84 23.39 8.63 -3.08
CA GLN A 84 24.49 9.55 -2.74
C GLN A 84 24.53 9.95 -1.27
N GLY A 85 23.40 10.33 -0.69
CA GLY A 85 23.38 10.87 0.68
C GLY A 85 23.37 9.78 1.75
N GLY A 86 23.89 10.07 2.96
CA GLY A 86 23.82 9.21 4.14
C GLY A 86 24.55 7.87 4.01
N THR A 87 23.91 6.79 4.41
CA THR A 87 24.51 5.43 4.31
C THR A 87 24.65 5.00 2.86
N ASN A 88 25.85 4.54 2.49
CA ASN A 88 26.11 4.01 1.15
C ASN A 88 25.36 2.68 0.93
N LEU A 89 24.22 2.74 0.23
CA LEU A 89 23.41 1.56 -0.04
C LEU A 89 24.08 0.55 -0.97
N LEU A 90 25.12 0.97 -1.71
CA LEU A 90 25.89 0.11 -2.62
C LEU A 90 27.11 -0.55 -1.95
N GLU A 91 27.38 -0.25 -0.68
CA GLU A 91 28.53 -0.80 0.05
C GLU A 91 28.34 -2.29 0.36
N SER A 92 27.09 -2.75 0.47
CA SER A 92 26.81 -4.13 0.83
C SER A 92 27.27 -5.10 -0.24
N GLN A 93 28.07 -6.10 0.16
CA GLN A 93 28.40 -7.24 -0.68
C GLN A 93 27.26 -8.27 -0.75
N GLY A 94 26.20 -8.02 -0.02
CA GLY A 94 25.03 -8.90 0.01
C GLY A 94 25.21 -10.17 0.85
N ASP A 95 26.13 -10.18 1.81
CA ASP A 95 26.34 -11.34 2.69
C ASP A 95 25.27 -11.41 3.77
N VAL A 96 24.20 -12.13 3.46
CA VAL A 96 23.07 -12.35 4.37
C VAL A 96 22.84 -13.85 4.55
N ARG A 97 22.74 -14.27 5.79
CA ARG A 97 22.32 -15.63 6.17
C ARG A 97 20.91 -15.61 6.70
N ILE A 98 20.04 -16.41 6.12
CA ILE A 98 18.63 -16.53 6.53
C ILE A 98 18.41 -17.96 6.99
N VAL A 99 17.85 -18.14 8.19
CA VAL A 99 17.51 -19.44 8.76
C VAL A 99 16.02 -19.49 9.02
N ILE A 100 15.35 -20.48 8.42
CA ILE A 100 13.92 -20.76 8.60
C ILE A 100 13.79 -22.24 8.96
N ALA A 101 13.33 -22.55 10.14
CA ALA A 101 13.38 -23.91 10.69
C ALA A 101 14.82 -24.47 10.62
N ASN A 102 15.04 -25.51 9.82
CA ASN A 102 16.34 -26.15 9.59
C ASN A 102 16.95 -25.77 8.24
N GLU A 103 16.28 -24.94 7.44
CA GLU A 103 16.76 -24.49 6.14
C GLU A 103 17.64 -23.26 6.31
N VAL A 104 18.81 -23.30 5.72
CA VAL A 104 19.78 -22.20 5.70
C VAL A 104 19.92 -21.69 4.26
N LEU A 105 19.73 -20.38 4.10
CA LEU A 105 19.98 -19.68 2.85
C LEU A 105 21.15 -18.72 3.06
N GLU A 106 22.15 -18.83 2.21
CA GLU A 106 23.28 -17.90 2.15
C GLU A 106 23.29 -17.18 0.82
N THR A 107 23.30 -15.86 0.84
CA THR A 107 23.11 -15.06 -0.37
C THR A 107 24.33 -15.04 -1.28
N LEU A 108 25.53 -15.16 -0.71
CA LEU A 108 26.79 -15.22 -1.51
C LEU A 108 27.04 -16.57 -2.19
N SER A 109 26.19 -17.57 -1.99
CA SER A 109 26.36 -18.85 -2.68
C SER A 109 25.94 -18.73 -4.16
N PRO A 110 26.88 -18.88 -5.11
CA PRO A 110 26.61 -18.67 -6.56
C PRO A 110 25.49 -19.54 -7.12
N ALA A 111 25.25 -20.71 -6.51
CA ALA A 111 24.22 -21.67 -6.95
C ALA A 111 22.79 -21.25 -6.57
N LYS A 112 22.61 -20.18 -5.80
CA LYS A 112 21.31 -19.80 -5.21
C LYS A 112 20.80 -18.44 -5.66
N THR A 113 21.55 -17.67 -6.42
CA THR A 113 21.12 -16.38 -6.96
C THR A 113 20.11 -16.56 -8.07
N THR A 114 18.91 -16.06 -7.88
CA THR A 114 17.81 -16.18 -8.87
C THR A 114 18.08 -15.29 -10.09
N VAL A 115 18.81 -14.19 -9.91
CA VAL A 115 19.21 -13.28 -10.98
C VAL A 115 20.68 -12.92 -10.80
N PRO A 116 21.57 -13.48 -11.63
CA PRO A 116 22.99 -13.15 -11.57
C PRO A 116 23.25 -11.64 -11.74
N GLY A 117 24.12 -11.09 -10.91
CA GLY A 117 24.52 -9.67 -10.97
C GLY A 117 23.63 -8.70 -10.20
N LEU A 118 22.42 -9.10 -9.78
CA LEU A 118 21.53 -8.22 -9.00
C LEU A 118 21.49 -8.56 -7.50
N GLY A 119 22.18 -9.61 -7.05
CA GLY A 119 22.17 -10.04 -5.65
C GLY A 119 20.79 -10.42 -5.11
N TYR A 120 19.83 -10.70 -6.00
CA TYR A 120 18.46 -11.02 -5.63
C TYR A 120 18.25 -12.51 -5.51
N ILE A 121 17.73 -12.94 -4.35
CA ILE A 121 17.35 -14.34 -4.11
C ILE A 121 15.87 -14.41 -3.79
N LYS A 122 15.16 -15.31 -4.48
CA LYS A 122 13.78 -15.67 -4.15
C LYS A 122 13.72 -17.18 -3.96
N LYS A 123 13.22 -17.63 -2.83
CA LYS A 123 12.98 -19.05 -2.58
C LYS A 123 11.55 -19.26 -2.08
N THR A 124 10.88 -20.24 -2.66
CA THR A 124 9.55 -20.68 -2.22
C THR A 124 9.71 -21.99 -1.48
N PHE A 125 9.07 -22.12 -0.33
CA PHE A 125 9.05 -23.31 0.50
C PHE A 125 7.64 -23.89 0.49
N THR A 126 7.54 -25.18 0.26
CA THR A 126 6.28 -25.95 0.32
C THR A 126 6.31 -27.02 1.40
N ASP A 127 7.48 -27.28 2.00
CA ASP A 127 7.62 -28.23 3.09
C ASP A 127 6.89 -27.73 4.34
N LYS A 128 6.03 -28.58 4.89
CA LYS A 128 5.21 -28.26 6.06
C LYS A 128 6.05 -27.82 7.27
N LYS A 129 7.23 -28.42 7.47
CA LYS A 129 8.12 -28.04 8.59
C LYS A 129 8.64 -26.62 8.47
N VAL A 130 8.83 -26.12 7.23
CA VAL A 130 9.26 -24.76 6.97
C VAL A 130 8.07 -23.81 7.03
N VAL A 131 6.92 -24.21 6.49
CA VAL A 131 5.68 -23.41 6.50
C VAL A 131 5.17 -23.19 7.91
N ASP A 132 5.29 -24.19 8.80
CA ASP A 132 4.90 -24.09 10.20
C ASP A 132 5.95 -23.37 11.08
N ALA A 133 7.07 -22.93 10.51
CA ALA A 133 8.11 -22.23 11.26
C ALA A 133 7.62 -20.87 11.74
N ARG A 134 7.73 -20.64 13.05
CA ARG A 134 7.32 -19.39 13.70
C ARG A 134 8.44 -18.38 13.84
N LYS A 135 9.66 -18.75 13.46
CA LYS A 135 10.85 -17.92 13.62
C LYS A 135 11.67 -17.91 12.33
N VAL A 136 11.96 -16.73 11.87
CA VAL A 136 12.94 -16.48 10.82
C VAL A 136 14.08 -15.70 11.45
N THR A 137 15.31 -16.16 11.27
CA THR A 137 16.51 -15.47 11.74
C THR A 137 17.24 -14.94 10.51
N VAL A 138 17.53 -13.65 10.51
CA VAL A 138 18.29 -12.98 9.44
C VAL A 138 19.53 -12.40 10.07
N GLU A 139 20.68 -12.76 9.53
CA GLU A 139 21.99 -12.30 9.96
C GLU A 139 22.70 -11.63 8.79
N LYS A 140 22.94 -10.32 8.90
CA LYS A 140 23.75 -9.55 7.95
C LYS A 140 25.20 -9.58 8.43
N ARG A 141 26.12 -10.05 7.58
CA ARG A 141 27.52 -10.30 7.97
C ARG A 141 28.50 -9.28 7.43
N ASP A 142 28.13 -8.51 6.42
CA ASP A 142 28.93 -7.43 5.83
C ASP A 142 28.35 -6.05 6.16
N ALA A 143 29.06 -4.98 5.81
CA ALA A 143 28.60 -3.62 5.94
C ALA A 143 27.45 -3.29 4.96
N GLY A 144 26.81 -2.14 5.16
CA GLY A 144 25.72 -1.66 4.30
C GLY A 144 24.37 -2.28 4.60
N ILE A 145 23.42 -2.12 3.70
CA ILE A 145 22.00 -2.48 3.89
C ILE A 145 21.62 -3.64 2.96
N ALA A 146 20.81 -4.56 3.47
CA ALA A 146 20.15 -5.57 2.67
C ALA A 146 18.63 -5.50 2.92
N TRP A 147 17.86 -5.70 1.87
CA TRP A 147 16.39 -5.65 1.90
C TRP A 147 15.84 -7.06 1.72
N GLY A 148 14.77 -7.37 2.43
CA GLY A 148 14.12 -8.65 2.27
C GLY A 148 12.71 -8.66 2.83
N ALA A 149 11.91 -9.63 2.36
CA ALA A 149 10.57 -9.86 2.87
C ALA A 149 10.28 -11.35 2.95
N VAL A 150 9.48 -11.74 3.90
CA VAL A 150 8.95 -13.10 4.07
C VAL A 150 7.46 -13.04 3.84
N TYR A 151 6.99 -13.82 2.86
CA TYR A 151 5.57 -13.92 2.55
C TYR A 151 5.06 -15.29 2.96
N ALA A 152 4.01 -15.31 3.77
CA ALA A 152 3.24 -16.51 4.05
C ALA A 152 1.96 -16.49 3.20
N GLN A 153 1.76 -17.53 2.40
CA GLN A 153 0.56 -17.70 1.59
C GLN A 153 -0.19 -18.94 2.07
N TYR A 154 -1.42 -18.76 2.49
CA TYR A 154 -2.28 -19.82 3.00
C TYR A 154 -3.72 -19.58 2.56
N GLN A 155 -4.52 -20.65 2.60
CA GLN A 155 -5.97 -20.56 2.39
C GLN A 155 -6.66 -20.54 3.74
N GLU A 156 -7.60 -19.64 3.89
CA GLU A 156 -8.39 -19.48 5.10
C GLU A 156 -9.87 -19.29 4.74
N ASP A 157 -10.76 -19.75 5.59
CA ASP A 157 -12.18 -19.49 5.46
C ASP A 157 -12.43 -17.99 5.56
N MET A 158 -13.27 -17.45 4.67
CA MET A 158 -13.59 -16.01 4.62
C MET A 158 -14.12 -15.49 5.96
N SER A 159 -14.78 -16.32 6.75
CA SER A 159 -15.28 -15.96 8.07
C SER A 159 -14.17 -15.71 9.11
N GLN A 160 -12.98 -16.25 8.87
CA GLN A 160 -11.81 -16.13 9.74
C GLN A 160 -10.87 -14.99 9.36
N VAL A 161 -11.03 -14.44 8.14
CA VAL A 161 -10.20 -13.33 7.67
C VAL A 161 -10.46 -12.09 8.52
N LYS A 162 -9.43 -11.68 9.26
CA LYS A 162 -9.48 -10.48 10.09
C LYS A 162 -9.16 -9.25 9.25
N GLN A 163 -9.84 -8.15 9.58
CA GLN A 163 -9.51 -6.86 9.01
C GLN A 163 -8.07 -6.48 9.39
N GLN A 164 -7.24 -6.22 8.40
CA GLN A 164 -5.92 -5.65 8.57
C GLN A 164 -5.95 -4.28 7.91
N GLY A 165 -5.63 -3.26 8.67
CA GLY A 165 -5.53 -1.89 8.20
C GLY A 165 -4.07 -1.44 8.22
N GLY A 166 -3.81 -0.42 7.45
CA GLY A 166 -2.54 0.29 7.34
C GLY A 166 -2.84 1.66 6.76
N GLU A 167 -2.12 2.04 5.76
CA GLU A 167 -2.30 3.30 5.04
C GLU A 167 -3.68 3.41 4.35
N LEU A 168 -4.27 2.27 4.00
CA LEU A 168 -5.60 2.15 3.42
C LEU A 168 -6.51 1.32 4.32
N ASN A 169 -7.65 1.89 4.68
CA ASN A 169 -8.65 1.23 5.50
C ASN A 169 -9.99 1.16 4.76
N VAL A 170 -10.64 0.00 4.80
CA VAL A 170 -11.94 -0.24 4.16
C VAL A 170 -12.95 -0.69 5.19
N ASP A 171 -14.07 0.02 5.28
CA ASP A 171 -15.23 -0.39 6.08
C ASP A 171 -16.39 -0.75 5.15
N LYS A 172 -16.95 -1.95 5.30
CA LYS A 172 -18.07 -2.45 4.52
C LYS A 172 -19.29 -2.60 5.42
N LYS A 173 -20.39 -1.97 5.02
CA LYS A 173 -21.69 -2.12 5.67
C LYS A 173 -22.74 -2.52 4.68
N LEU A 174 -23.59 -3.46 5.07
CA LEU A 174 -24.72 -3.91 4.28
C LEU A 174 -26.02 -3.29 4.80
N TYR A 175 -26.87 -2.92 3.87
CA TYR A 175 -28.21 -2.39 4.14
C TYR A 175 -29.21 -3.12 3.26
N VAL A 176 -30.43 -3.31 3.76
CA VAL A 176 -31.55 -3.74 2.96
C VAL A 176 -32.47 -2.55 2.65
N GLU A 177 -32.85 -2.40 1.39
CA GLU A 177 -33.80 -1.37 0.97
C GLU A 177 -35.24 -1.84 1.30
N ARG A 178 -35.93 -1.10 2.14
CA ARG A 178 -37.32 -1.35 2.52
C ARG A 178 -38.20 -0.16 2.13
N LEU A 179 -39.42 -0.45 1.73
CA LEU A 179 -40.40 0.58 1.48
C LEU A 179 -41.22 0.83 2.76
N VAL A 180 -41.00 1.98 3.40
CA VAL A 180 -41.68 2.39 4.60
C VAL A 180 -42.48 3.65 4.28
N ASN A 181 -43.78 3.61 4.43
CA ASN A 181 -44.72 4.74 4.10
C ASN A 181 -44.48 5.29 2.68
N ASN A 182 -44.33 4.43 1.69
CA ASN A 182 -43.97 4.78 0.30
C ASN A 182 -42.64 5.49 0.09
N VAL A 183 -41.77 5.49 1.09
CA VAL A 183 -40.38 6.03 0.99
C VAL A 183 -39.40 4.89 1.10
N ARG A 184 -38.46 4.82 0.17
CA ARG A 184 -37.36 3.85 0.22
C ARG A 184 -36.37 4.24 1.32
N GLN A 185 -36.19 3.33 2.26
CA GLN A 185 -35.27 3.50 3.38
C GLN A 185 -34.24 2.37 3.41
N LEU A 186 -32.99 2.71 3.72
CA LEU A 186 -31.91 1.75 3.94
C LEU A 186 -31.87 1.37 5.42
N GLN A 187 -32.12 0.12 5.71
CA GLN A 187 -32.02 -0.44 7.06
C GLN A 187 -30.73 -1.26 7.18
N PRO A 188 -29.94 -1.09 8.23
CA PRO A 188 -28.72 -1.87 8.42
C PRO A 188 -29.03 -3.37 8.50
N VAL A 189 -28.25 -4.19 7.81
CA VAL A 189 -28.30 -5.64 7.94
C VAL A 189 -27.44 -6.04 9.15
N THR A 190 -28.08 -6.71 10.11
CA THR A 190 -27.45 -7.24 11.31
C THR A 190 -27.63 -8.76 11.39
N ALA A 191 -26.97 -9.43 12.35
CA ALA A 191 -27.07 -10.89 12.50
C ALA A 191 -28.51 -11.43 12.67
N GLY A 192 -29.46 -10.59 13.11
CA GLY A 192 -30.86 -10.96 13.25
C GLY A 192 -31.78 -10.49 12.10
N THR A 193 -31.21 -9.91 11.03
CA THR A 193 -31.98 -9.42 9.91
C THR A 193 -32.36 -10.56 8.98
N GLU A 194 -33.67 -10.82 8.83
CA GLU A 194 -34.17 -11.78 7.86
C GLU A 194 -34.21 -11.13 6.47
N LEU A 195 -33.61 -11.82 5.51
CA LEU A 195 -33.61 -11.45 4.10
C LEU A 195 -34.46 -12.47 3.31
N ALA A 196 -35.32 -11.96 2.44
CA ALA A 196 -36.13 -12.76 1.55
C ALA A 196 -35.67 -12.67 0.09
N VAL A 197 -36.06 -13.65 -0.72
CA VAL A 197 -35.84 -13.60 -2.17
C VAL A 197 -36.57 -12.38 -2.75
N GLY A 198 -35.84 -11.56 -3.50
CA GLY A 198 -36.37 -10.30 -4.04
C GLY A 198 -35.95 -9.07 -3.23
N ASP A 199 -35.36 -9.23 -2.04
CA ASP A 199 -34.84 -8.11 -1.29
C ASP A 199 -33.67 -7.49 -2.01
N LYS A 200 -33.58 -6.15 -1.98
CA LYS A 200 -32.47 -5.41 -2.51
C LYS A 200 -31.51 -5.08 -1.38
N VAL A 201 -30.31 -5.65 -1.42
CA VAL A 201 -29.24 -5.37 -0.48
C VAL A 201 -28.30 -4.33 -1.08
N VAL A 202 -27.90 -3.36 -0.29
CA VAL A 202 -26.99 -2.27 -0.67
C VAL A 202 -25.70 -2.42 0.11
N SER A 203 -24.58 -2.55 -0.60
CA SER A 203 -23.24 -2.54 -0.02
C SER A 203 -22.71 -1.11 0.02
N ARG A 204 -22.37 -0.63 1.20
CA ARG A 204 -21.72 0.66 1.40
C ARG A 204 -20.27 0.41 1.79
N LEU A 205 -19.36 0.88 0.95
CA LEU A 205 -17.93 0.80 1.12
C LEU A 205 -17.37 2.17 1.48
N THR A 206 -16.70 2.28 2.60
CA THR A 206 -16.00 3.50 3.02
C THR A 206 -14.51 3.23 2.97
N ILE A 207 -13.80 3.94 2.12
CA ILE A 207 -12.37 3.83 1.93
C ILE A 207 -11.72 5.05 2.59
N ARG A 208 -10.73 4.82 3.44
CA ARG A 208 -9.95 5.88 4.09
C ARG A 208 -8.49 5.69 3.79
N LEU A 209 -7.84 6.77 3.37
CA LEU A 209 -6.42 6.82 3.07
C LEU A 209 -5.76 7.88 3.96
N ASP A 210 -4.61 7.55 4.53
CA ASP A 210 -3.79 8.48 5.31
C ASP A 210 -2.85 9.32 4.41
N ARG A 211 -2.65 8.87 3.18
CA ARG A 211 -1.82 9.50 2.14
C ARG A 211 -2.39 9.23 0.75
N PRO A 212 -1.98 9.98 -0.29
CA PRO A 212 -2.31 9.65 -1.68
C PRO A 212 -1.76 8.27 -2.07
N MET A 213 -2.52 7.55 -2.88
CA MET A 213 -2.13 6.24 -3.40
C MET A 213 -2.57 6.09 -4.84
N ASP A 214 -1.71 5.47 -5.65
CA ASP A 214 -1.99 5.14 -7.04
C ASP A 214 -2.26 3.65 -7.24
N PHE A 215 -2.97 3.33 -8.31
CA PHE A 215 -3.25 1.96 -8.77
C PHE A 215 -3.93 1.08 -7.72
N ILE A 216 -4.97 1.62 -7.07
CA ILE A 216 -5.71 0.90 -6.04
C ILE A 216 -6.72 -0.04 -6.69
N GLN A 217 -6.70 -1.30 -6.25
CA GLN A 217 -7.74 -2.27 -6.54
C GLN A 217 -8.53 -2.58 -5.28
N LEU A 218 -9.85 -2.41 -5.34
CA LEU A 218 -10.78 -2.84 -4.32
C LEU A 218 -11.62 -3.99 -4.86
N LYS A 219 -11.61 -5.14 -4.19
CA LYS A 219 -12.44 -6.28 -4.53
C LYS A 219 -13.54 -6.44 -3.47
N ASP A 220 -14.78 -6.19 -3.85
CA ASP A 220 -15.95 -6.43 -3.02
C ASP A 220 -16.54 -7.80 -3.34
N GLN A 221 -16.32 -8.76 -2.47
CA GLN A 221 -16.91 -10.09 -2.59
C GLN A 221 -18.33 -10.11 -2.06
N ARG A 222 -19.20 -10.87 -2.75
CA ARG A 222 -20.58 -11.09 -2.34
C ARG A 222 -20.87 -12.57 -2.07
N ALA A 223 -21.83 -12.83 -1.21
CA ALA A 223 -22.25 -14.19 -0.94
C ALA A 223 -22.93 -14.80 -2.19
N ALA A 224 -22.83 -16.11 -2.32
CA ALA A 224 -23.35 -16.85 -3.48
C ALA A 224 -24.87 -16.72 -3.71
N CYS A 225 -25.61 -16.30 -2.68
CA CYS A 225 -27.06 -16.03 -2.78
C CYS A 225 -27.40 -14.65 -3.37
N PHE A 226 -26.41 -13.82 -3.65
CA PHE A 226 -26.62 -12.48 -4.20
C PHE A 226 -26.19 -12.41 -5.66
N GLU A 227 -26.96 -11.72 -6.45
CA GLU A 227 -26.68 -11.42 -7.85
C GLU A 227 -26.49 -9.92 -8.06
N PRO A 228 -25.58 -9.47 -8.94
CA PRO A 228 -25.40 -8.06 -9.21
C PRO A 228 -26.60 -7.49 -9.97
N MET A 229 -27.13 -6.35 -9.54
CA MET A 229 -28.17 -5.65 -10.30
C MET A 229 -27.64 -5.03 -11.59
N GLU A 230 -26.40 -4.56 -11.54
CA GLU A 230 -25.68 -4.11 -12.74
C GLU A 230 -24.79 -5.24 -13.21
N THR A 231 -24.83 -5.50 -14.51
CA THR A 231 -24.02 -6.57 -15.14
C THR A 231 -22.96 -6.03 -16.09
N LEU A 232 -23.01 -4.74 -16.40
CA LEU A 232 -22.09 -4.13 -17.35
C LEU A 232 -20.88 -3.53 -16.63
N SER A 233 -19.71 -4.09 -16.91
CA SER A 233 -18.42 -3.51 -16.52
C SER A 233 -18.15 -2.24 -17.34
N GLY A 234 -17.39 -1.32 -16.80
CA GLY A 234 -17.04 -0.10 -17.51
C GLY A 234 -16.55 1.02 -16.60
N TYR A 235 -16.20 2.13 -17.23
CA TYR A 235 -15.77 3.31 -16.51
C TYR A 235 -16.95 4.01 -15.84
N ARG A 236 -16.76 4.47 -14.63
CA ARG A 236 -17.75 5.21 -13.83
C ARG A 236 -17.13 6.51 -13.34
N TRP A 237 -17.97 7.50 -13.17
CA TRP A 237 -17.60 8.77 -12.60
C TRP A 237 -18.54 9.12 -11.46
N ASN A 238 -18.02 9.30 -10.28
CA ASN A 238 -18.81 9.63 -9.09
C ASN A 238 -18.00 10.46 -8.11
N ASN A 239 -18.63 11.42 -7.45
CA ASN A 239 -18.02 12.26 -6.42
C ASN A 239 -16.71 12.96 -6.85
N GLY A 240 -16.59 13.34 -8.13
CA GLY A 240 -15.43 14.08 -8.64
C GLY A 240 -14.23 13.22 -9.04
N PHE A 241 -14.35 11.91 -9.05
CA PHE A 241 -13.29 10.99 -9.51
C PHE A 241 -13.82 9.88 -10.40
N GLY A 242 -12.96 9.42 -11.31
CA GLY A 242 -13.23 8.31 -12.22
C GLY A 242 -12.64 7.01 -11.71
N TYR A 243 -13.30 5.90 -12.00
CA TYR A 243 -12.84 4.55 -11.67
C TYR A 243 -13.43 3.54 -12.64
N TYR A 244 -12.71 2.45 -12.86
CA TYR A 244 -13.24 1.33 -13.65
C TYR A 244 -13.87 0.29 -12.74
N VAL A 245 -15.03 -0.23 -13.14
CA VAL A 245 -15.74 -1.29 -12.44
C VAL A 245 -15.77 -2.54 -13.31
N ASP A 246 -15.31 -3.66 -12.75
CA ASP A 246 -15.41 -4.98 -13.35
C ASP A 246 -16.35 -5.86 -12.51
N ILE A 247 -17.49 -6.21 -13.09
CA ILE A 247 -18.55 -6.93 -12.39
C ILE A 247 -18.46 -8.41 -12.76
N LYS A 248 -18.26 -9.25 -11.75
CA LYS A 248 -18.24 -10.70 -11.81
C LYS A 248 -19.40 -11.28 -10.99
N ASP A 249 -19.70 -12.56 -11.18
CA ASP A 249 -20.77 -13.24 -10.44
C ASP A 249 -20.58 -13.17 -8.92
N ALA A 250 -19.39 -13.43 -8.43
CA ALA A 250 -19.07 -13.49 -7.01
C ALA A 250 -18.42 -12.22 -6.44
N SER A 251 -18.10 -11.22 -7.28
CA SER A 251 -17.45 -10.01 -6.81
C SER A 251 -17.64 -8.83 -7.75
N THR A 252 -17.47 -7.63 -7.20
CA THR A 252 -17.29 -6.40 -7.97
C THR A 252 -15.88 -5.87 -7.69
N ASN A 253 -15.09 -5.65 -8.72
CA ASN A 253 -13.77 -5.08 -8.62
C ASN A 253 -13.81 -3.62 -9.05
N PHE A 254 -13.16 -2.77 -8.28
CA PHE A 254 -13.02 -1.34 -8.55
C PHE A 254 -11.54 -1.05 -8.74
N PHE A 255 -11.21 -0.31 -9.78
CA PHE A 255 -9.84 0.10 -10.11
C PHE A 255 -9.79 1.62 -10.14
N PHE A 256 -8.94 2.18 -9.30
CA PHE A 256 -8.70 3.62 -9.20
C PHE A 256 -7.27 3.90 -9.67
N ASP A 257 -7.11 4.83 -10.60
CA ASP A 257 -5.78 5.26 -11.05
C ASP A 257 -5.02 5.96 -9.93
N GLY A 258 -5.72 6.80 -9.15
CA GLY A 258 -5.18 7.44 -7.97
C GLY A 258 -6.29 7.93 -7.04
N LEU A 259 -6.03 7.89 -5.75
CA LEU A 259 -6.90 8.42 -4.71
C LEU A 259 -6.09 9.33 -3.78
N GLY A 260 -6.59 10.53 -3.54
CA GLY A 260 -6.00 11.46 -2.58
C GLY A 260 -6.23 11.03 -1.14
N LYS A 261 -5.47 11.64 -0.20
CA LYS A 261 -5.69 11.50 1.23
C LYS A 261 -7.12 11.89 1.61
N GLY A 262 -7.79 11.07 2.39
CA GLY A 262 -9.14 11.37 2.87
C GLY A 262 -10.05 10.15 2.98
N CYS A 263 -11.35 10.41 2.93
CA CYS A 263 -12.38 9.39 3.02
C CYS A 263 -13.26 9.43 1.76
N LEU A 264 -13.39 8.29 1.11
CA LEU A 264 -14.27 8.06 -0.03
C LEU A 264 -15.42 7.15 0.38
N LEU A 265 -16.63 7.54 0.02
CA LEU A 265 -17.84 6.76 0.25
C LEU A 265 -18.35 6.23 -1.10
N TYR A 266 -18.37 4.93 -1.26
CA TYR A 266 -19.02 4.26 -2.36
C TYR A 266 -20.25 3.50 -1.87
N THR A 267 -21.37 3.64 -2.56
CA THR A 267 -22.60 2.91 -2.29
C THR A 267 -23.03 2.20 -3.56
N SER A 268 -22.97 0.89 -3.56
CA SER A 268 -23.46 0.05 -4.66
C SER A 268 -24.84 -0.51 -4.29
N PRO A 269 -25.81 -0.33 -5.13
CA PRO A 269 -26.99 -1.17 -5.04
C PRO A 269 -26.53 -2.59 -5.35
N SER A 270 -26.60 -3.46 -4.39
CA SER A 270 -26.42 -4.88 -4.58
C SER A 270 -27.78 -5.56 -4.57
N PRO A 271 -27.87 -6.69 -5.02
CA PRO A 271 -28.80 -7.45 -5.79
C PRO A 271 -29.88 -8.11 -4.96
N ARG A 272 -30.68 -8.75 -5.71
CA ARG A 272 -31.77 -9.59 -5.26
C ARG A 272 -31.35 -10.75 -4.39
#